data_661eb32aab7afb9719dd1dc6c047fe16
#
_entry.id   661eb32aab7afb9719dd1dc6c047fe16
#
_cell.length_a   1.000
_cell.length_b   1.000
_cell.length_c   1.000
_cell.angle_alpha   90.00
_cell.angle_beta   90.00
_cell.angle_gamma   90.00
#
_symmetry.space_group_name_H-M   'P 1'
#
loop_
_entity.id
_entity.type
_entity.pdbx_description
1 polymer ?
#
loop_
_entity_poly.entity_id
_entity_poly.type
_entity_poly.pdbx_seq_one_letter_code
_entity_poly.pdbx_strand_id
1 'polypeptide(L)'
;MASGLSKIVHHPLSPFTKRAFYAIAVLALVMAVGTFGLMLIEGWSLVPSFYFMALLATAEGPAATPATDAGKIFAAIMAFFSIGAAISAITFTFGPLFGSALKEGMRYLEKEEERVKDKLERKDANSKTHSC
;
A
#
# COMPACT_ATOMS: atom_id res chain seq x y z
N MET A 1 -29.09 22.36 16.22
CA MET A 1 -28.39 21.83 15.05
C MET A 1 -26.85 21.77 15.16
N ALA A 2 -26.25 22.42 16.15
CA ALA A 2 -24.79 22.36 16.38
C ALA A 2 -24.28 21.12 17.15
N SER A 3 -25.17 20.33 17.77
CA SER A 3 -24.81 19.16 18.58
C SER A 3 -24.52 17.88 17.78
N GLY A 4 -24.83 17.86 16.49
CA GLY A 4 -24.57 16.68 15.62
C GLY A 4 -23.16 16.63 15.04
N LEU A 5 -22.52 17.76 14.84
CA LEU A 5 -21.20 17.87 14.23
C LEU A 5 -20.06 17.58 15.21
N SER A 6 -20.25 17.80 16.49
CA SER A 6 -19.24 17.53 17.50
C SER A 6 -19.06 16.04 17.83
N LYS A 7 -20.05 15.20 17.53
CA LYS A 7 -19.98 13.75 17.72
C LYS A 7 -19.18 13.00 16.64
N ILE A 8 -18.97 13.63 15.48
CA ILE A 8 -18.20 13.02 14.38
C ILE A 8 -16.69 13.13 14.62
N VAL A 9 -16.27 14.11 15.43
CA VAL A 9 -14.85 14.41 15.69
C VAL A 9 -14.26 13.58 16.84
N HIS A 10 -15.08 12.93 17.66
CA HIS A 10 -14.65 12.19 18.86
C HIS A 10 -14.73 10.65 18.73
N HIS A 11 -14.79 10.09 17.53
CA HIS A 11 -14.44 8.69 17.43
C HIS A 11 -12.93 8.56 17.68
N PRO A 12 -12.50 7.77 18.68
CA PRO A 12 -11.09 7.44 18.81
C PRO A 12 -10.71 6.69 17.54
N LEU A 13 -10.03 7.40 16.64
CA LEU A 13 -9.48 6.83 15.44
C LEU A 13 -8.69 5.60 15.88
N SER A 14 -9.10 4.43 15.46
CA SER A 14 -8.38 3.19 15.78
C SER A 14 -6.89 3.40 15.42
N PRO A 15 -5.95 2.79 16.12
CA PRO A 15 -4.51 2.99 15.89
C PRO A 15 -4.13 2.74 14.42
N PHE A 16 -4.96 2.00 13.72
CA PHE A 16 -4.85 1.73 12.30
C PHE A 16 -5.17 2.96 11.42
N THR A 17 -6.26 3.66 11.69
CA THR A 17 -6.64 4.87 10.94
C THR A 17 -5.60 5.98 11.09
N LYS A 18 -4.96 6.09 12.25
CA LYS A 18 -3.84 7.02 12.46
C LYS A 18 -2.65 6.69 11.58
N ARG A 19 -2.28 5.42 11.46
CA ARG A 19 -1.17 4.97 10.60
C ARG A 19 -1.46 5.22 9.13
N ALA A 20 -2.66 4.91 8.65
CA ALA A 20 -3.09 5.22 7.30
C ALA A 20 -3.04 6.73 7.01
N PHE A 21 -3.50 7.55 7.95
CA PHE A 21 -3.43 9.00 7.81
C PHE A 21 -1.99 9.51 7.69
N TYR A 22 -1.06 9.00 8.50
CA TYR A 22 0.36 9.35 8.40
C TYR A 22 0.96 8.95 7.05
N ALA A 23 0.63 7.77 6.54
CA ALA A 23 1.14 7.31 5.25
C ALA A 23 0.64 8.19 4.09
N ILE A 24 -0.63 8.58 4.11
CA ILE A 24 -1.22 9.51 3.12
C ILE A 24 -0.60 10.90 3.26
N ALA A 25 -0.39 11.38 4.48
CA ALA A 25 0.26 12.67 4.73
C ALA A 25 1.70 12.70 4.21
N VAL A 26 2.46 11.61 4.41
CA VAL A 26 3.82 11.48 3.86
C VAL A 26 3.79 11.49 2.33
N LEU A 27 2.87 10.75 1.70
CA LEU A 27 2.70 10.78 0.24
C LEU A 27 2.38 12.18 -0.26
N ALA A 28 1.44 12.86 0.38
CA ALA A 28 1.09 14.24 0.03
C ALA A 28 2.28 15.20 0.17
N LEU A 29 3.07 15.03 1.23
CA LEU A 29 4.29 15.82 1.45
C LEU A 29 5.32 15.58 0.34
N VAL A 30 5.59 14.32 -0.01
CA VAL A 30 6.53 13.97 -1.09
C VAL A 30 6.05 14.54 -2.42
N MET A 31 4.75 14.44 -2.71
CA MET A 31 4.14 15.01 -3.92
C MET A 31 4.29 16.54 -3.96
N ALA A 32 4.05 17.21 -2.84
CA ALA A 32 4.22 18.67 -2.74
C ALA A 32 5.68 19.09 -2.94
N VAL A 33 6.61 18.48 -2.21
CA VAL A 33 8.05 18.78 -2.32
C VAL A 33 8.56 18.52 -3.73
N GLY A 34 8.19 17.42 -4.36
CA GLY A 34 8.58 17.09 -5.73
C GLY A 34 8.00 18.06 -6.74
N THR A 35 6.73 18.42 -6.61
CA THR A 35 6.07 19.40 -7.52
C THR A 35 6.73 20.76 -7.43
N PHE A 36 6.92 21.30 -6.22
CA PHE A 36 7.57 22.59 -6.01
C PHE A 36 9.05 22.56 -6.43
N GLY A 37 9.76 21.46 -6.17
CA GLY A 37 11.15 21.31 -6.59
C GLY A 37 11.30 21.37 -8.12
N LEU A 38 10.44 20.68 -8.87
CA LEU A 38 10.44 20.74 -10.34
C LEU A 38 10.07 22.13 -10.87
N MET A 39 9.12 22.80 -10.25
CA MET A 39 8.77 24.18 -10.59
C MET A 39 9.97 25.12 -10.46
N LEU A 40 10.77 24.94 -9.40
CA LEU A 40 11.94 25.80 -9.16
C LEU A 40 13.14 25.44 -10.04
N ILE A 41 13.37 24.16 -10.30
CA ILE A 41 14.55 23.68 -11.05
C ILE A 41 14.33 23.79 -12.56
N GLU A 42 13.16 23.35 -13.05
CA GLU A 42 12.82 23.30 -14.47
C GLU A 42 12.02 24.52 -14.97
N GLY A 43 11.49 25.33 -14.03
CA GLY A 43 10.61 26.43 -14.38
C GLY A 43 9.23 26.00 -14.91
N TRP A 44 8.84 24.74 -14.65
CA TRP A 44 7.54 24.23 -15.09
C TRP A 44 6.39 24.85 -14.29
N SER A 45 5.22 24.92 -14.92
CA SER A 45 4.01 25.33 -14.20
C SER A 45 3.52 24.21 -13.25
N LEU A 46 2.61 24.56 -12.35
CA LEU A 46 2.12 23.66 -11.29
C LEU A 46 1.55 22.35 -11.86
N VAL A 47 0.72 22.44 -12.90
CA VAL A 47 -0.01 21.26 -13.40
C VAL A 47 0.92 20.23 -14.04
N PRO A 48 1.84 20.58 -14.97
CA PRO A 48 2.83 19.63 -15.48
C PRO A 48 3.74 19.04 -14.40
N SER A 49 4.18 19.85 -13.44
CA SER A 49 5.02 19.39 -12.34
C SER A 49 4.29 18.37 -11.45
N PHE A 50 3.04 18.66 -11.10
CA PHE A 50 2.21 17.75 -10.32
C PHE A 50 1.91 16.45 -11.09
N TYR A 51 1.56 16.56 -12.37
CA TYR A 51 1.30 15.41 -13.23
C TYR A 51 2.54 14.50 -13.35
N PHE A 52 3.70 15.09 -13.55
CA PHE A 52 4.96 14.36 -13.57
C PHE A 52 5.23 13.60 -12.27
N MET A 53 5.03 14.25 -11.12
CA MET A 53 5.18 13.62 -9.82
C MET A 53 4.16 12.48 -9.59
N ALA A 54 2.93 12.64 -10.07
CA ALA A 54 1.91 11.60 -9.99
C ALA A 54 2.32 10.35 -10.79
N LEU A 55 2.85 10.52 -12.00
CA LEU A 55 3.37 9.41 -12.82
C LEU A 55 4.58 8.72 -12.16
N LEU A 56 5.47 9.48 -11.52
CA LEU A 56 6.56 8.89 -10.74
C LEU A 56 6.05 8.06 -9.55
N ALA A 57 5.02 8.53 -8.86
CA ALA A 57 4.44 7.83 -7.71
C ALA A 57 3.73 6.52 -8.11
N THR A 58 3.16 6.47 -9.30
CA THR A 58 2.52 5.26 -9.85
C THR A 58 3.47 4.33 -10.61
N ALA A 59 4.76 4.71 -10.70
CA ALA A 59 5.78 3.97 -11.44
C ALA A 59 5.48 3.78 -12.95
N GLU A 60 4.59 4.60 -13.52
CA GLU A 60 4.30 4.57 -14.96
C GLU A 60 5.43 5.16 -15.82
N GLY A 61 6.30 5.94 -15.18
CA GLY A 61 7.38 6.64 -15.84
C GLY A 61 6.99 8.05 -16.28
N PRO A 62 7.98 8.93 -16.50
CA PRO A 62 7.73 10.31 -16.82
C PRO A 62 7.18 10.49 -18.25
N ALA A 63 6.09 11.25 -18.38
CA ALA A 63 5.55 11.66 -19.69
C ALA A 63 6.45 12.68 -20.41
N ALA A 64 7.32 13.37 -19.66
CA ALA A 64 8.31 14.31 -20.16
C ALA A 64 9.61 14.14 -19.38
N THR A 65 10.75 14.33 -20.02
CA THR A 65 12.05 14.31 -19.34
C THR A 65 12.45 15.73 -18.93
N PRO A 66 12.93 15.94 -17.69
CA PRO A 66 13.53 17.21 -17.30
C PRO A 66 14.64 17.62 -18.27
N ALA A 67 14.72 18.89 -18.61
CA ALA A 67 15.69 19.41 -19.56
C ALA A 67 17.07 19.52 -18.91
N THR A 68 17.11 19.95 -17.64
CA THR A 68 18.35 20.17 -16.92
C THR A 68 18.87 18.91 -16.26
N ASP A 69 20.19 18.80 -16.10
CA ASP A 69 20.79 17.65 -15.40
C ASP A 69 20.44 17.67 -13.90
N ALA A 70 20.30 18.85 -13.31
CA ALA A 70 19.81 19.01 -11.93
C ALA A 70 18.38 18.48 -11.78
N GLY A 71 17.50 18.79 -12.74
CA GLY A 71 16.13 18.28 -12.78
C GLY A 71 16.07 16.75 -12.93
N LYS A 72 16.95 16.16 -13.75
CA LYS A 72 17.05 14.70 -13.92
C LYS A 72 17.47 14.01 -12.62
N ILE A 73 18.49 14.54 -11.95
CA ILE A 73 18.96 13.98 -10.67
C ILE A 73 17.87 14.12 -9.60
N PHE A 74 17.25 15.29 -9.50
CA PHE A 74 16.16 15.53 -8.58
C PHE A 74 14.98 14.58 -8.84
N ALA A 75 14.55 14.42 -10.07
CA ALA A 75 13.49 13.50 -10.46
C ALA A 75 13.83 12.05 -10.11
N ALA A 76 15.07 11.61 -10.31
CA ALA A 76 15.51 10.27 -9.94
C ALA A 76 15.43 10.03 -8.44
N ILE A 77 15.88 10.98 -7.62
CA ILE A 77 15.77 10.89 -6.15
C ILE A 77 14.30 10.87 -5.73
N MET A 78 13.48 11.77 -6.28
CA MET A 78 12.05 11.85 -5.98
C MET A 78 11.28 10.59 -6.42
N ALA A 79 11.72 9.89 -7.47
CA ALA A 79 11.11 8.63 -7.88
C ALA A 79 11.19 7.56 -6.77
N PHE A 80 12.33 7.40 -6.13
CA PHE A 80 12.48 6.44 -5.01
C PHE A 80 11.57 6.80 -3.83
N PHE A 81 11.54 8.08 -3.45
CA PHE A 81 10.70 8.54 -2.33
C PHE A 81 9.20 8.43 -2.66
N SER A 82 8.79 8.79 -3.86
CA SER A 82 7.37 8.74 -4.25
C SER A 82 6.83 7.32 -4.37
N ILE A 83 7.60 6.38 -4.94
CA ILE A 83 7.24 4.97 -5.01
C ILE A 83 7.14 4.38 -3.60
N GLY A 84 8.13 4.63 -2.74
CA GLY A 84 8.10 4.17 -1.35
C GLY A 84 6.92 4.71 -0.56
N ALA A 85 6.61 5.99 -0.71
CA ALA A 85 5.47 6.64 -0.07
C ALA A 85 4.13 6.10 -0.61
N ALA A 86 4.01 5.88 -1.93
CA ALA A 86 2.82 5.33 -2.56
C ALA A 86 2.54 3.89 -2.10
N ILE A 87 3.55 3.01 -2.10
CA ILE A 87 3.44 1.63 -1.60
C ILE A 87 3.04 1.64 -0.13
N SER A 88 3.65 2.49 0.69
CA SER A 88 3.31 2.62 2.11
C SER A 88 1.85 3.06 2.29
N ALA A 89 1.39 4.07 1.54
CA ALA A 89 0.02 4.55 1.60
C ALA A 89 -0.99 3.45 1.22
N ILE A 90 -0.73 2.70 0.16
CA ILE A 90 -1.58 1.58 -0.28
C ILE A 90 -1.57 0.47 0.79
N THR A 91 -0.41 0.06 1.27
CA THR A 91 -0.27 -1.01 2.26
C THR A 91 -1.00 -0.67 3.56
N PHE A 92 -0.87 0.55 4.05
CA PHE A 92 -1.56 0.97 5.28
C PHE A 92 -3.05 1.20 5.08
N THR A 93 -3.49 1.58 3.90
CA THR A 93 -4.93 1.78 3.61
C THR A 93 -5.66 0.46 3.39
N PHE A 94 -5.05 -0.48 2.65
CA PHE A 94 -5.65 -1.75 2.28
C PHE A 94 -5.17 -2.94 3.14
N GLY A 95 -4.15 -2.74 3.97
CA GLY A 95 -3.57 -3.80 4.82
C GLY A 95 -4.57 -4.63 5.61
N PRO A 96 -5.59 -4.05 6.26
CA PRO A 96 -6.59 -4.83 6.99
C PRO A 96 -7.51 -5.65 6.08
N LEU A 97 -7.80 -5.14 4.87
CA LEU A 97 -8.57 -5.88 3.87
C LEU A 97 -7.79 -7.11 3.37
N PHE A 98 -6.50 -6.94 3.09
CA PHE A 98 -5.62 -8.04 2.73
C PHE A 98 -5.37 -9.00 3.90
N GLY A 99 -5.24 -8.50 5.12
CA GLY A 99 -5.05 -9.32 6.31
C GLY A 99 -6.25 -10.24 6.61
N SER A 100 -7.48 -9.78 6.39
CA SER A 100 -8.68 -10.61 6.53
C SER A 100 -8.80 -11.65 5.41
N ALA A 101 -8.52 -11.26 4.16
CA ALA A 101 -8.53 -12.16 3.02
C ALA A 101 -7.44 -13.25 3.12
N LEU A 102 -6.23 -12.89 3.58
CA LEU A 102 -5.15 -13.84 3.84
C LEU A 102 -5.46 -14.80 4.99
N LYS A 103 -6.07 -14.32 6.07
CA LYS A 103 -6.52 -15.18 7.18
C LYS A 103 -7.55 -16.21 6.74
N GLU A 104 -8.47 -15.81 5.89
CA GLU A 104 -9.48 -16.71 5.34
C GLU A 104 -8.86 -17.75 4.41
N GLY A 105 -7.96 -17.34 3.53
CA GLY A 105 -7.18 -18.22 2.65
C GLY A 105 -6.33 -19.23 3.43
N MET A 106 -5.63 -18.79 4.48
CA MET A 106 -4.83 -19.66 5.33
C MET A 106 -5.71 -20.68 6.11
N ARG A 107 -6.89 -20.30 6.56
CA ARG A 107 -7.86 -21.21 7.20
C ARG A 107 -8.34 -22.31 6.24
N TYR A 108 -8.50 -22.01 4.95
CA TYR A 108 -8.85 -23.03 3.97
C TYR A 108 -7.72 -24.04 3.76
N LEU A 109 -6.48 -23.57 3.67
CA LEU A 109 -5.30 -24.43 3.53
C LEU A 109 -5.11 -25.33 4.76
N GLU A 110 -5.26 -24.78 5.96
CA GLU A 110 -5.14 -25.54 7.22
C GLU A 110 -6.21 -26.65 7.32
N LYS A 111 -7.44 -26.37 6.92
CA LYS A 111 -8.51 -27.38 6.84
C LYS A 111 -8.25 -28.45 5.79
N GLU A 112 -7.63 -28.13 4.70
CA GLU A 112 -7.26 -29.12 3.66
C GLU A 112 -6.13 -30.04 4.18
N GLU A 113 -5.13 -29.49 4.87
CA GLU A 113 -4.08 -30.29 5.51
C GLU A 113 -4.62 -31.25 6.56
N GLU A 114 -5.55 -30.80 7.41
CA GLU A 114 -6.20 -31.66 8.42
C GLU A 114 -7.01 -32.78 7.75
N ARG A 115 -7.73 -32.48 6.67
CA ARG A 115 -8.48 -33.49 5.91
C ARG A 115 -7.58 -34.55 5.27
N VAL A 116 -6.42 -34.12 4.76
CA VAL A 116 -5.43 -35.04 4.17
C VAL A 116 -4.83 -35.92 5.24
N LYS A 117 -4.48 -35.38 6.41
CA LYS A 117 -3.97 -36.16 7.54
C LYS A 117 -4.99 -37.18 8.03
N ASP A 118 -6.25 -36.81 8.22
CA ASP A 118 -7.33 -37.74 8.67
C ASP A 118 -7.54 -38.86 7.63
N LYS A 119 -7.48 -38.58 6.35
CA LYS A 119 -7.57 -39.57 5.28
C LYS A 119 -6.38 -40.55 5.28
N LEU A 120 -5.18 -40.06 5.55
CA LEU A 120 -3.98 -40.89 5.64
C LEU A 120 -4.03 -41.80 6.87
N GLU A 121 -4.40 -41.28 8.02
CA GLU A 121 -4.55 -42.06 9.27
C GLU A 121 -5.61 -43.18 9.14
N ARG A 122 -6.75 -42.87 8.49
CA ARG A 122 -7.80 -43.88 8.20
C ARG A 122 -7.33 -44.94 7.25
N LYS A 123 -6.49 -44.59 6.28
CA LYS A 123 -5.93 -45.53 5.31
C LYS A 123 -4.93 -46.47 5.95
N ASP A 124 -4.09 -45.97 6.86
CA ASP A 124 -3.13 -46.76 7.63
C ASP A 124 -3.80 -47.67 8.64
N ALA A 125 -4.85 -47.19 9.31
CA ALA A 125 -5.65 -48.00 10.23
C ALA A 125 -6.36 -49.16 9.51
N ASN A 126 -6.90 -48.91 8.31
CA ASN A 126 -7.56 -49.94 7.52
C ASN A 126 -6.57 -50.97 6.92
N SER A 127 -5.36 -50.54 6.59
CA SER A 127 -4.29 -51.43 6.14
C SER A 127 -3.82 -52.39 7.23
N LYS A 128 -3.78 -51.95 8.50
CA LYS A 128 -3.40 -52.78 9.65
C LYS A 128 -4.47 -53.80 10.02
N THR A 129 -5.75 -53.49 9.78
CA THR A 129 -6.87 -54.45 10.07
C THR A 129 -6.99 -55.53 8.99
N HIS A 130 -6.52 -55.30 7.76
CA HIS A 130 -6.50 -56.31 6.71
C HIS A 130 -5.27 -57.21 6.71
N SER A 131 -4.25 -56.92 7.54
CA SER A 131 -2.99 -57.68 7.63
C SER A 131 -2.97 -58.69 8.78
N CYS A 132 -4.07 -58.83 9.48
CA CYS A 132 -4.34 -59.93 10.42
C CYS A 132 -5.35 -60.95 9.77
#